data_9cf9bb6d9c40c8c5f1f1ba4066cd7cad
#
_entry.id   9cf9bb6d9c40c8c5f1f1ba4066cd7cad
#
_cell.length_a   1.000
_cell.length_b   1.000
_cell.length_c   1.000
_cell.angle_alpha   90.00
_cell.angle_beta   90.00
_cell.angle_gamma   90.00
#
_symmetry.space_group_name_H-M   'P 1'
#
loop_
_entity.id
_entity.type
_entity.pdbx_description
1 polymer ?
#
loop_
_entity_poly.entity_id
_entity_poly.type
_entity_poly.pdbx_seq_one_letter_code
_entity_poly.pdbx_strand_id
1 'polypeptide(L)'
;MLITRTPETAQEWEQYYQLRYTVLREPWGQLKGSEVLQDEDQSDHAMVIDSETNEIVGVARMQTNTPTQGQVRCVAVAPHVQGRGVGKLLMQYLENLAQQKGIKEIILDARENAVKFYLSIGYEIFEDSYLLFGEIQHWKMRKDFNAAF
;
A
#
# COMPACT_ATOMS: atom_id res chain seq x y z
N MET A 1 -14.78 4.25 14.16
CA MET A 1 -13.34 4.54 14.30
C MET A 1 -12.52 3.64 13.38
N LEU A 2 -11.48 4.19 12.77
CA LEU A 2 -10.58 3.42 11.91
C LEU A 2 -9.37 2.97 12.71
N ILE A 3 -9.05 1.68 12.63
CA ILE A 3 -7.92 1.08 13.35
C ILE A 3 -6.95 0.51 12.31
N THR A 4 -5.66 0.83 12.46
CA THR A 4 -4.63 0.34 11.55
C THR A 4 -3.73 -0.67 12.28
N ARG A 5 -3.56 -1.84 11.71
CA ARG A 5 -2.65 -2.87 12.22
C ARG A 5 -2.36 -3.92 11.17
N THR A 6 -1.49 -4.88 11.50
CA THR A 6 -1.22 -6.04 10.64
C THR A 6 -2.33 -7.09 10.85
N PRO A 7 -2.77 -7.80 9.80
CA PRO A 7 -3.72 -8.91 9.98
C PRO A 7 -3.17 -9.98 10.94
N GLU A 8 -4.05 -10.55 11.76
CA GLU A 8 -3.64 -11.53 12.78
C GLU A 8 -4.31 -12.89 12.61
N THR A 9 -5.58 -12.91 12.19
CA THR A 9 -6.35 -14.16 12.08
C THR A 9 -6.43 -14.63 10.64
N ALA A 10 -6.71 -15.93 10.45
CA ALA A 10 -6.91 -16.48 9.11
C ALA A 10 -8.03 -15.75 8.36
N GLN A 11 -9.11 -15.40 9.07
CA GLN A 11 -10.22 -14.67 8.48
C GLN A 11 -9.79 -13.27 8.02
N GLU A 12 -8.98 -12.59 8.83
CA GLU A 12 -8.46 -11.27 8.48
C GLU A 12 -7.55 -11.32 7.26
N TRP A 13 -6.69 -12.33 7.17
CA TRP A 13 -5.83 -12.52 5.99
C TRP A 13 -6.67 -12.79 4.74
N GLU A 14 -7.73 -13.56 4.86
CA GLU A 14 -8.64 -13.81 3.73
C GLU A 14 -9.30 -12.53 3.25
N GLN A 15 -9.83 -11.72 4.18
CA GLN A 15 -10.46 -10.43 3.87
C GLN A 15 -9.44 -9.44 3.32
N TYR A 16 -8.22 -9.45 3.85
CA TYR A 16 -7.11 -8.62 3.38
C TYR A 16 -6.82 -8.88 1.90
N TYR A 17 -6.63 -10.15 1.52
CA TYR A 17 -6.37 -10.49 0.13
C TYR A 17 -7.59 -10.28 -0.77
N GLN A 18 -8.79 -10.48 -0.24
CA GLN A 18 -10.00 -10.24 -1.01
C GLN A 18 -10.13 -8.76 -1.41
N LEU A 19 -9.85 -7.85 -0.50
CA LEU A 19 -9.90 -6.42 -0.83
C LEU A 19 -8.84 -6.07 -1.86
N ARG A 20 -7.63 -6.59 -1.70
CA ARG A 20 -6.56 -6.38 -2.68
C ARG A 20 -7.00 -6.84 -4.07
N TYR A 21 -7.59 -8.02 -4.15
CA TYR A 21 -8.08 -8.56 -5.42
C TYR A 21 -9.15 -7.68 -6.03
N THR A 22 -10.17 -7.36 -5.25
CA THR A 22 -11.34 -6.60 -5.72
C THR A 22 -10.95 -5.24 -6.29
N VAL A 23 -9.98 -4.58 -5.67
CA VAL A 23 -9.58 -3.22 -6.08
C VAL A 23 -8.50 -3.23 -7.14
N LEU A 24 -7.52 -4.15 -7.06
CA LEU A 24 -6.31 -4.08 -7.87
C LEU A 24 -6.24 -5.08 -9.00
N ARG A 25 -7.08 -6.12 -9.02
CA ARG A 25 -7.00 -7.18 -10.01
C ARG A 25 -8.30 -7.42 -10.77
N GLU A 26 -9.41 -7.54 -10.05
CA GLU A 26 -10.70 -7.84 -10.65
C GLU A 26 -11.12 -6.83 -11.73
N PRO A 27 -10.97 -5.50 -11.53
CA PRO A 27 -11.40 -4.53 -12.55
C PRO A 27 -10.65 -4.68 -13.87
N TRP A 28 -9.50 -5.34 -13.87
CA TRP A 28 -8.63 -5.52 -15.04
C TRP A 28 -8.70 -6.95 -15.59
N GLY A 29 -9.70 -7.74 -15.16
CA GLY A 29 -9.91 -9.08 -15.67
C GLY A 29 -8.87 -10.10 -15.22
N GLN A 30 -8.11 -9.82 -14.17
CA GLN A 30 -7.10 -10.74 -13.66
C GLN A 30 -7.73 -11.85 -12.82
N LEU A 31 -7.15 -13.05 -12.85
CA LEU A 31 -7.69 -14.21 -12.14
C LEU A 31 -7.51 -14.06 -10.62
N LYS A 32 -8.46 -14.64 -9.87
CA LYS A 32 -8.36 -14.72 -8.41
C LYS A 32 -7.12 -15.54 -8.04
N GLY A 33 -6.33 -15.00 -7.13
CA GLY A 33 -5.01 -15.53 -6.76
C GLY A 33 -3.87 -14.70 -7.30
N SER A 34 -4.09 -13.91 -8.35
CA SER A 34 -3.07 -13.02 -8.91
C SER A 34 -2.68 -11.89 -7.96
N GLU A 35 -3.50 -11.64 -6.94
CA GLU A 35 -3.20 -10.61 -5.94
C GLU A 35 -2.12 -11.06 -4.94
N VAL A 36 -1.84 -12.36 -4.84
CA VAL A 36 -0.83 -12.89 -3.90
C VAL A 36 0.53 -12.94 -4.63
N LEU A 37 1.53 -12.32 -4.04
CA LEU A 37 2.88 -12.26 -4.60
C LEU A 37 3.80 -13.28 -3.92
N GLN A 38 4.99 -13.52 -4.50
CA GLN A 38 5.88 -14.57 -4.02
C GLN A 38 6.49 -14.28 -2.65
N ASP A 39 6.67 -13.02 -2.30
CA ASP A 39 7.37 -12.59 -1.08
C ASP A 39 6.42 -12.08 0.02
N GLU A 40 5.17 -12.57 0.04
CA GLU A 40 4.18 -12.11 1.03
C GLU A 40 4.64 -12.37 2.47
N ASP A 41 5.22 -13.53 2.75
CA ASP A 41 5.62 -13.89 4.12
C ASP A 41 6.80 -13.05 4.64
N GLN A 42 7.55 -12.42 3.75
CA GLN A 42 8.72 -11.60 4.09
C GLN A 42 8.41 -10.12 4.11
N SER A 43 7.16 -9.76 3.85
CA SER A 43 6.73 -8.37 3.75
C SER A 43 6.01 -7.93 5.02
N ASP A 44 5.99 -6.62 5.25
CA ASP A 44 5.16 -6.00 6.28
C ASP A 44 3.80 -5.67 5.68
N HIS A 45 2.75 -5.99 6.43
CA HIS A 45 1.37 -5.81 5.95
C HIS A 45 0.60 -4.87 6.85
N ALA A 46 -0.17 -3.97 6.26
CA ALA A 46 -1.03 -3.05 6.98
C ALA A 46 -2.46 -3.21 6.50
N MET A 47 -3.41 -3.16 7.42
CA MET A 47 -4.82 -3.07 7.09
C MET A 47 -5.47 -2.00 7.94
N VAL A 48 -6.54 -1.40 7.42
CA VAL A 48 -7.40 -0.49 8.18
C VAL A 48 -8.75 -1.16 8.34
N ILE A 49 -9.21 -1.23 9.59
CA ILE A 49 -10.51 -1.82 9.95
C ILE A 49 -11.42 -0.69 10.41
N ASP A 50 -12.66 -0.69 9.92
CA ASP A 50 -13.71 0.15 10.49
C ASP A 50 -14.28 -0.61 11.69
N SER A 51 -14.04 -0.12 12.90
CA SER A 51 -14.44 -0.81 14.12
C SER A 51 -15.97 -0.85 14.33
N GLU A 52 -16.71 -0.01 13.64
CA GLU A 52 -18.18 0.00 13.73
C GLU A 52 -18.80 -1.14 12.93
N THR A 53 -18.18 -1.53 11.82
CA THR A 53 -18.68 -2.57 10.93
C THR A 53 -17.85 -3.84 10.95
N ASN A 54 -16.64 -3.80 11.52
CA ASN A 54 -15.61 -4.84 11.45
C ASN A 54 -15.15 -5.13 10.02
N GLU A 55 -15.35 -4.19 9.11
CA GLU A 55 -14.97 -4.35 7.72
C GLU A 55 -13.53 -3.88 7.51
N ILE A 56 -12.73 -4.65 6.76
CA ILE A 56 -11.42 -4.21 6.32
C ILE A 56 -11.61 -3.29 5.12
N VAL A 57 -11.22 -2.03 5.26
CA VAL A 57 -11.48 -0.99 4.27
C VAL A 57 -10.21 -0.50 3.56
N GLY A 58 -9.04 -0.92 4.02
CA GLY A 58 -7.78 -0.58 3.36
C GLY A 58 -6.72 -1.63 3.61
N VAL A 59 -5.84 -1.82 2.64
CA VAL A 59 -4.72 -2.75 2.73
C VAL A 59 -3.51 -2.17 2.01
N ALA A 60 -2.31 -2.53 2.47
CA ALA A 60 -1.06 -2.17 1.83
C ALA A 60 0.04 -3.11 2.31
N ARG A 61 1.11 -3.25 1.53
CA ARG A 61 2.27 -4.02 1.97
C ARG A 61 3.55 -3.29 1.66
N MET A 62 4.60 -3.60 2.41
CA MET A 62 5.94 -3.08 2.18
C MET A 62 6.93 -4.23 2.17
N GLN A 63 7.75 -4.30 1.12
CA GLN A 63 8.89 -5.21 1.06
C GLN A 63 10.16 -4.44 1.39
N THR A 64 11.16 -5.14 1.93
CA THR A 64 12.48 -4.57 2.19
C THR A 64 13.40 -4.96 1.03
N ASN A 65 13.79 -3.97 0.23
CA ASN A 65 14.67 -4.21 -0.92
C ASN A 65 16.14 -4.28 -0.49
N THR A 66 16.53 -3.39 0.41
CA THR A 66 17.87 -3.33 1.00
C THR A 66 17.71 -2.94 2.46
N PRO A 67 18.75 -3.02 3.31
CA PRO A 67 18.63 -2.59 4.70
C PRO A 67 18.15 -1.15 4.89
N THR A 68 18.27 -0.31 3.87
CA THR A 68 17.90 1.12 3.95
C THR A 68 16.75 1.51 3.02
N GLN A 69 16.25 0.59 2.19
CA GLN A 69 15.17 0.91 1.24
C GLN A 69 14.00 -0.06 1.37
N GLY A 70 12.82 0.49 1.62
CA GLY A 70 11.57 -0.23 1.54
C GLY A 70 10.84 0.12 0.25
N GLN A 71 9.93 -0.76 -0.16
CA GLN A 71 9.05 -0.51 -1.31
C GLN A 71 7.62 -0.89 -0.94
N VAL A 72 6.74 0.10 -1.03
CA VAL A 72 5.31 -0.11 -0.78
C VAL A 72 4.64 -0.55 -2.06
N ARG A 73 3.81 -1.58 -1.95
CA ARG A 73 3.06 -2.14 -3.09
C ARG A 73 1.66 -2.53 -2.65
N CYS A 74 0.77 -2.68 -3.62
CA CYS A 74 -0.55 -3.23 -3.40
C CYS A 74 -1.37 -2.40 -2.40
N VAL A 75 -1.33 -1.08 -2.52
CA VAL A 75 -2.18 -0.19 -1.72
C VAL A 75 -3.57 -0.19 -2.33
N ALA A 76 -4.57 -0.57 -1.53
CA ALA A 76 -5.96 -0.64 -1.99
C ALA A 76 -6.88 -0.10 -0.90
N VAL A 77 -7.79 0.79 -1.29
CA VAL A 77 -8.79 1.37 -0.39
C VAL A 77 -10.17 1.05 -0.97
N ALA A 78 -11.07 0.56 -0.12
CA ALA A 78 -12.43 0.26 -0.54
C ALA A 78 -13.08 1.52 -1.11
N PRO A 79 -13.77 1.43 -2.28
CA PRO A 79 -14.31 2.62 -2.94
C PRO A 79 -15.24 3.46 -2.09
N HIS A 80 -16.05 2.82 -1.23
CA HIS A 80 -17.06 3.53 -0.41
C HIS A 80 -16.47 4.33 0.76
N VAL A 81 -15.17 4.19 1.04
CA VAL A 81 -14.50 4.95 2.11
C VAL A 81 -13.38 5.84 1.58
N GLN A 82 -13.25 5.99 0.27
CA GLN A 82 -12.25 6.90 -0.29
C GLN A 82 -12.51 8.33 0.18
N GLY A 83 -11.44 9.09 0.44
CA GLY A 83 -11.55 10.43 0.96
C GLY A 83 -11.65 10.53 2.48
N ARG A 84 -11.64 9.40 3.20
CA ARG A 84 -11.73 9.37 4.67
C ARG A 84 -10.36 9.18 5.36
N GLY A 85 -9.26 9.32 4.63
CA GLY A 85 -7.92 9.23 5.20
C GLY A 85 -7.38 7.82 5.37
N VAL A 86 -8.01 6.81 4.78
CA VAL A 86 -7.59 5.41 4.91
C VAL A 86 -6.19 5.20 4.32
N GLY A 87 -5.93 5.73 3.13
CA GLY A 87 -4.61 5.64 2.51
C GLY A 87 -3.50 6.26 3.35
N LYS A 88 -3.80 7.40 3.96
CA LYS A 88 -2.84 8.08 4.85
C LYS A 88 -2.52 7.24 6.07
N LEU A 89 -3.51 6.58 6.66
CA LEU A 89 -3.31 5.69 7.81
C LEU A 89 -2.42 4.51 7.44
N LEU A 90 -2.67 3.89 6.28
CA LEU A 90 -1.85 2.79 5.79
C LEU A 90 -0.39 3.22 5.63
N MET A 91 -0.16 4.34 4.97
CA MET A 91 1.20 4.81 4.73
C MET A 91 1.90 5.22 6.02
N GLN A 92 1.21 5.87 6.95
CA GLN A 92 1.79 6.21 8.25
C GLN A 92 2.23 4.97 9.02
N TYR A 93 1.41 3.92 9.01
CA TYR A 93 1.74 2.67 9.70
C TYR A 93 3.00 2.03 9.10
N LEU A 94 3.07 1.92 7.77
CA LEU A 94 4.22 1.32 7.10
C LEU A 94 5.47 2.18 7.25
N GLU A 95 5.34 3.52 7.20
CA GLU A 95 6.47 4.42 7.39
C GLU A 95 7.04 4.31 8.81
N ASN A 96 6.18 4.17 9.81
CA ASN A 96 6.63 3.96 11.19
C ASN A 96 7.39 2.65 11.34
N LEU A 97 6.88 1.56 10.75
CA LEU A 97 7.60 0.30 10.75
C LEU A 97 8.95 0.41 10.04
N ALA A 98 8.99 1.09 8.92
CA ALA A 98 10.21 1.29 8.15
C ALA A 98 11.27 2.01 8.97
N GLN A 99 10.89 3.09 9.64
CA GLN A 99 11.82 3.86 10.47
C GLN A 99 12.33 3.05 11.66
N GLN A 100 11.48 2.23 12.26
CA GLN A 100 11.89 1.34 13.35
C GLN A 100 12.92 0.30 12.90
N LYS A 101 12.89 -0.09 11.64
CA LYS A 101 13.84 -1.05 11.04
C LYS A 101 15.12 -0.39 10.52
N GLY A 102 15.23 0.93 10.61
CA GLY A 102 16.39 1.65 10.08
C GLY A 102 16.32 1.92 8.58
N ILE A 103 15.17 1.71 7.97
CA ILE A 103 14.95 2.06 6.56
C ILE A 103 14.95 3.58 6.44
N LYS A 104 15.65 4.09 5.42
CA LYS A 104 15.85 5.52 5.24
C LYS A 104 15.02 6.12 4.12
N GLU A 105 14.52 5.29 3.23
CA GLU A 105 13.63 5.74 2.16
C GLU A 105 12.62 4.66 1.80
N ILE A 106 11.46 5.10 1.32
CA ILE A 106 10.45 4.22 0.72
C ILE A 106 10.25 4.66 -0.72
N ILE A 107 10.25 3.68 -1.63
CA ILE A 107 9.88 3.89 -3.01
C ILE A 107 8.56 3.19 -3.29
N LEU A 108 7.87 3.64 -4.34
CA LEU A 108 6.64 3.00 -4.80
C LEU A 108 6.37 3.37 -6.25
N ASP A 109 5.52 2.57 -6.88
CA ASP A 109 5.01 2.85 -8.21
C ASP A 109 3.55 3.29 -8.08
N ALA A 110 3.30 4.58 -8.23
CA ALA A 110 1.98 5.15 -8.05
C ALA A 110 1.22 5.18 -9.37
N ARG A 111 -0.04 4.73 -9.36
CA ARG A 111 -0.94 4.94 -10.49
C ARG A 111 -1.13 6.44 -10.70
N GLU A 112 -1.34 6.86 -11.94
CA GLU A 112 -1.48 8.27 -12.27
C GLU A 112 -2.54 8.97 -11.40
N ASN A 113 -3.66 8.31 -11.15
CA ASN A 113 -4.74 8.88 -10.34
C ASN A 113 -4.42 8.97 -8.84
N ALA A 114 -3.32 8.36 -8.38
CA ALA A 114 -2.89 8.39 -6.98
C ALA A 114 -1.70 9.31 -6.75
N VAL A 115 -1.10 9.88 -7.79
CA VAL A 115 0.10 10.72 -7.66
C VAL A 115 -0.13 11.90 -6.71
N LYS A 116 -1.26 12.59 -6.85
CA LYS A 116 -1.56 13.74 -5.99
C LYS A 116 -1.63 13.36 -4.53
N PHE A 117 -2.19 12.19 -4.23
CA PHE A 117 -2.25 11.68 -2.86
C PHE A 117 -0.84 11.52 -2.29
N TYR A 118 0.04 10.82 -3.03
CA TYR A 118 1.40 10.58 -2.54
C TYR A 118 2.21 11.87 -2.42
N LEU A 119 2.03 12.81 -3.34
CA LEU A 119 2.65 14.14 -3.21
C LEU A 119 2.22 14.82 -1.90
N SER A 120 0.93 14.70 -1.55
CA SER A 120 0.39 15.34 -0.34
C SER A 120 0.97 14.80 0.96
N ILE A 121 1.52 13.59 0.94
CA ILE A 121 2.11 12.97 2.14
C ILE A 121 3.64 12.91 2.08
N GLY A 122 4.25 13.66 1.17
CA GLY A 122 5.69 13.87 1.17
C GLY A 122 6.49 13.05 0.17
N TYR A 123 5.84 12.31 -0.72
CA TYR A 123 6.53 11.61 -1.80
C TYR A 123 6.76 12.54 -2.97
N GLU A 124 7.81 12.26 -3.75
CA GLU A 124 8.11 13.00 -4.97
C GLU A 124 8.33 12.01 -6.12
N ILE A 125 7.99 12.45 -7.33
CA ILE A 125 8.23 11.66 -8.54
C ILE A 125 9.72 11.77 -8.88
N PHE A 126 10.38 10.63 -9.15
CA PHE A 126 11.76 10.65 -9.62
C PHE A 126 11.95 10.04 -11.00
N GLU A 127 10.99 9.25 -11.50
CA GLU A 127 10.97 8.79 -12.89
C GLU A 127 9.62 8.20 -13.25
N ASP A 128 9.32 8.08 -14.56
CA ASP A 128 8.17 7.30 -15.00
C ASP A 128 8.50 5.81 -14.86
N SER A 129 7.49 5.00 -14.59
CA SER A 129 7.66 3.60 -14.27
C SER A 129 7.23 2.71 -15.43
N TYR A 130 5.99 2.22 -15.40
CA TYR A 130 5.55 1.24 -16.37
C TYR A 130 4.05 1.38 -16.64
N LEU A 131 3.63 0.75 -17.73
CA LEU A 131 2.23 0.70 -18.12
C LEU A 131 1.68 -0.67 -17.75
N LEU A 132 1.01 -0.76 -16.60
CA LEU A 132 0.48 -2.03 -16.08
C LEU A 132 -0.70 -2.51 -16.93
N PHE A 133 -0.69 -3.79 -17.32
CA PHE A 133 -1.71 -4.41 -18.18
C PHE A 133 -1.89 -3.68 -19.51
N GLY A 134 -0.88 -2.88 -19.93
CA GLY A 134 -0.96 -2.08 -21.14
C GLY A 134 -1.88 -0.87 -21.06
N GLU A 135 -2.43 -0.56 -19.89
CA GLU A 135 -3.48 0.46 -19.75
C GLU A 135 -3.25 1.45 -18.61
N ILE A 136 -2.51 1.08 -17.55
CA ILE A 136 -2.38 1.91 -16.36
C ILE A 136 -0.99 2.48 -16.25
N GLN A 137 -0.83 3.78 -16.49
CA GLN A 137 0.46 4.46 -16.32
C GLN A 137 0.80 4.54 -14.84
N HIS A 138 2.06 4.23 -14.50
CA HIS A 138 2.61 4.34 -13.16
C HIS A 138 3.78 5.31 -13.15
N TRP A 139 4.03 5.90 -11.98
CA TRP A 139 5.13 6.84 -11.74
C TRP A 139 5.92 6.38 -10.53
N LYS A 140 7.25 6.35 -10.64
CA LYS A 140 8.09 6.03 -9.50
C LYS A 140 8.18 7.22 -8.56
N MET A 141 7.86 7.00 -7.30
CA MET A 141 7.88 8.03 -6.28
C MET A 141 8.69 7.54 -5.08
N ARG A 142 9.25 8.50 -4.33
CA ARG A 142 10.02 8.18 -3.14
C ARG A 142 9.80 9.21 -2.04
N LYS A 143 10.00 8.77 -0.80
CA LYS A 143 10.06 9.63 0.37
C LYS A 143 11.31 9.27 1.15
N ASP A 144 12.13 10.28 1.45
CA ASP A 144 13.38 10.13 2.18
C ASP A 144 13.20 10.62 3.60
N PHE A 145 13.42 9.75 4.58
CA PHE A 145 13.22 10.08 6.00
C PHE A 145 14.40 10.85 6.59
N ASN A 146 15.53 10.92 5.89
CA ASN A 146 16.69 11.66 6.34
C ASN A 146 16.70 13.12 5.88
N ALA A 147 15.74 13.52 5.07
CA ALA A 147 15.69 14.86 4.49
C ALA A 147 15.22 15.94 5.46
N ALA A 148 15.02 15.61 6.72
CA ALA A 148 14.45 16.50 7.71
C ALA A 148 15.45 17.50 8.34
N PHE A 149 16.66 17.52 7.84
CA PHE A 149 17.68 18.40 8.41
C PHE A 149 18.16 19.43 7.43
#